data_51964b37899ada813173f5a98a33370c
#
_entry.id   51964b37899ada813173f5a98a33370c
#
_cell.length_a   1.000
_cell.length_b   1.000
_cell.length_c   1.000
_cell.angle_alpha   90.00
_cell.angle_beta   90.00
_cell.angle_gamma   90.00
#
_symmetry.space_group_name_H-M   'P 1'
#
loop_
_entity.id
_entity.type
_entity.pdbx_description
1 polymer ?
#
loop_
_entity_poly.entity_id
_entity_poly.type
_entity_poly.pdbx_seq_one_letter_code
_entity_poly.pdbx_strand_id
1 'polypeptide(L)'
;MPASRLFAAFLLAAFSALAFAQAQKAPAAYEPTVGQEGKDVVWVPTPQAVVDKMLDMAKVTSKDFVMDLGSGDGRTVITAAKRGARAVGVEYNPDMVELSKHNAEKEGVAGNATFMKADLFETDFSQATVITMFLLPDINIKLRPKILSLKPGTRIVSNSFTMGDWKADETAELNSSQGCNNSWCTALLWIVPAKVGGTHKVPQGELMLKQEFQMLSGTLRADGKTYAVTGKVNGEEVVFKAGGREYHARMNGKQLELHK
;
A
#
# COMPACT_ATOMS: atom_id res chain seq x y z
N MET A 1 -16.02 -92.95 -47.69
CA MET A 1 -15.43 -92.37 -46.49
C MET A 1 -14.93 -90.98 -46.82
N PRO A 2 -15.59 -89.95 -46.48
CA PRO A 2 -14.84 -88.73 -46.24
C PRO A 2 -15.30 -88.00 -44.99
N ALA A 3 -14.31 -87.46 -44.30
CA ALA A 3 -14.40 -86.69 -43.05
C ALA A 3 -14.89 -85.29 -43.25
N SER A 4 -15.93 -84.94 -42.54
CA SER A 4 -16.43 -83.56 -42.41
C SER A 4 -15.54 -82.70 -41.52
N ARG A 5 -15.09 -81.58 -42.04
CA ARG A 5 -14.42 -80.53 -41.27
C ARG A 5 -15.40 -79.40 -40.94
N LEU A 6 -15.77 -79.32 -39.68
CA LEU A 6 -16.52 -78.19 -39.13
C LEU A 6 -15.54 -76.98 -38.89
N PHE A 7 -15.80 -75.91 -39.60
CA PHE A 7 -15.16 -74.62 -39.29
C PHE A 7 -16.02 -73.85 -38.30
N ALA A 8 -15.50 -73.72 -37.08
CA ALA A 8 -16.10 -72.84 -36.10
C ALA A 8 -15.58 -71.39 -36.33
N ALA A 9 -16.47 -70.51 -36.75
CA ALA A 9 -16.16 -69.10 -36.86
C ALA A 9 -16.33 -68.44 -35.51
N PHE A 10 -15.22 -67.99 -34.90
CA PHE A 10 -15.22 -67.11 -33.74
C PHE A 10 -15.48 -65.67 -34.15
N LEU A 11 -16.64 -65.13 -33.83
CA LEU A 11 -16.99 -63.72 -33.94
C LEU A 11 -16.41 -63.03 -32.73
N LEU A 12 -15.27 -62.28 -32.88
CA LEU A 12 -14.78 -61.32 -31.95
C LEU A 12 -15.64 -60.06 -32.03
N ALA A 13 -16.55 -59.87 -31.06
CA ALA A 13 -17.23 -58.61 -30.86
C ALA A 13 -16.28 -57.63 -30.19
N ALA A 14 -15.69 -56.71 -30.92
CA ALA A 14 -14.93 -55.60 -30.38
C ALA A 14 -15.91 -54.58 -29.74
N PHE A 15 -16.03 -54.60 -28.42
CA PHE A 15 -16.70 -53.56 -27.67
C PHE A 15 -15.79 -52.29 -27.65
N SER A 16 -16.06 -51.37 -28.57
CA SER A 16 -15.46 -50.03 -28.52
C SER A 16 -16.14 -49.25 -27.40
N ALA A 17 -15.52 -49.26 -26.21
CA ALA A 17 -15.88 -48.36 -25.14
C ALA A 17 -15.50 -46.92 -25.54
N LEU A 18 -16.45 -46.19 -26.08
CA LEU A 18 -16.35 -44.72 -26.20
C LEU A 18 -16.36 -44.12 -24.78
N ALA A 19 -15.17 -43.92 -24.26
CA ALA A 19 -14.97 -43.12 -23.06
C ALA A 19 -15.36 -41.67 -23.41
N PHE A 20 -16.57 -41.26 -23.11
CA PHE A 20 -16.94 -39.83 -23.02
C PHE A 20 -16.12 -39.22 -21.89
N ALA A 21 -14.98 -38.66 -22.24
CA ALA A 21 -14.29 -37.72 -21.35
C ALA A 21 -15.24 -36.54 -21.20
N GLN A 22 -16.05 -36.51 -20.15
CA GLN A 22 -16.70 -35.28 -19.71
C GLN A 22 -15.59 -34.29 -19.38
N ALA A 23 -15.36 -33.36 -20.30
CA ALA A 23 -14.55 -32.20 -20.00
C ALA A 23 -15.21 -31.51 -18.80
N GLN A 24 -14.66 -31.73 -17.59
CA GLN A 24 -15.06 -30.99 -16.43
C GLN A 24 -14.83 -29.53 -16.80
N LYS A 25 -15.94 -28.79 -16.95
CA LYS A 25 -15.91 -27.35 -17.11
C LYS A 25 -15.13 -26.81 -15.92
N ALA A 26 -13.97 -26.18 -16.17
CA ALA A 26 -13.22 -25.53 -15.12
C ALA A 26 -14.17 -24.65 -14.30
N PRO A 27 -14.05 -24.62 -12.96
CA PRO A 27 -14.87 -23.73 -12.14
C PRO A 27 -14.82 -22.33 -12.75
N ALA A 28 -15.97 -21.67 -12.82
CA ALA A 28 -16.00 -20.29 -13.29
C ALA A 28 -15.01 -19.47 -12.46
N ALA A 29 -14.17 -18.67 -13.12
CA ALA A 29 -13.23 -17.80 -12.43
C ALA A 29 -14.02 -16.92 -11.44
N TYR A 30 -13.48 -16.75 -10.24
CA TYR A 30 -14.08 -15.87 -9.24
C TYR A 30 -14.12 -14.42 -9.79
N GLU A 31 -15.30 -13.83 -9.81
CA GLU A 31 -15.53 -12.45 -10.23
C GLU A 31 -16.14 -11.68 -9.05
N PRO A 32 -15.40 -10.73 -8.46
CA PRO A 32 -15.91 -9.96 -7.34
C PRO A 32 -16.98 -8.96 -7.79
N THR A 33 -17.98 -8.76 -6.93
CA THR A 33 -19.03 -7.75 -7.15
C THR A 33 -18.71 -6.49 -6.34
N VAL A 34 -18.74 -5.33 -6.98
CA VAL A 34 -18.55 -4.04 -6.28
C VAL A 34 -19.59 -3.89 -5.17
N GLY A 35 -19.13 -3.60 -3.95
CA GLY A 35 -19.98 -3.53 -2.76
C GLY A 35 -20.14 -4.86 -2.03
N GLN A 36 -19.51 -5.96 -2.49
CA GLN A 36 -19.54 -7.22 -1.74
C GLN A 36 -18.91 -7.06 -0.37
N GLU A 37 -19.41 -7.81 0.59
CA GLU A 37 -18.91 -7.80 1.96
C GLU A 37 -17.44 -8.27 2.02
N GLY A 38 -16.62 -7.49 2.74
CA GLY A 38 -15.31 -7.88 3.22
C GLY A 38 -15.34 -8.10 4.73
N LYS A 39 -14.18 -8.31 5.35
CA LYS A 39 -14.09 -8.48 6.80
C LYS A 39 -14.50 -7.22 7.58
N ASP A 40 -13.93 -6.09 7.21
CA ASP A 40 -14.08 -4.82 7.92
C ASP A 40 -14.67 -3.71 7.02
N VAL A 41 -14.60 -3.88 5.71
CA VAL A 41 -15.11 -2.94 4.71
C VAL A 41 -15.65 -3.70 3.49
N VAL A 42 -16.61 -3.12 2.79
CA VAL A 42 -17.06 -3.62 1.47
C VAL A 42 -15.96 -3.40 0.43
N TRP A 43 -15.86 -4.33 -0.52
CA TRP A 43 -14.89 -4.18 -1.60
C TRP A 43 -15.35 -3.15 -2.62
N VAL A 44 -14.53 -2.13 -2.82
CA VAL A 44 -14.66 -1.13 -3.88
C VAL A 44 -13.30 -0.97 -4.56
N PRO A 45 -13.18 -1.21 -5.86
CA PRO A 45 -11.90 -1.07 -6.54
C PRO A 45 -11.48 0.39 -6.67
N THR A 46 -10.23 0.70 -6.31
CA THR A 46 -9.65 2.01 -6.57
C THR A 46 -9.57 2.25 -8.08
N PRO A 47 -10.06 3.39 -8.61
CA PRO A 47 -9.88 3.73 -10.03
C PRO A 47 -8.40 3.70 -10.42
N GLN A 48 -8.08 3.17 -11.61
CA GLN A 48 -6.68 3.01 -12.03
C GLN A 48 -5.92 4.34 -12.04
N ALA A 49 -6.56 5.43 -12.49
CA ALA A 49 -5.95 6.76 -12.47
C ALA A 49 -5.57 7.23 -11.06
N VAL A 50 -6.35 6.85 -10.03
CA VAL A 50 -6.05 7.15 -8.63
C VAL A 50 -4.90 6.27 -8.13
N VAL A 51 -4.87 4.99 -8.50
CA VAL A 51 -3.72 4.10 -8.20
C VAL A 51 -2.44 4.70 -8.75
N ASP A 52 -2.44 5.09 -10.03
CA ASP A 52 -1.27 5.70 -10.67
C ASP A 52 -0.86 6.98 -9.95
N LYS A 53 -1.82 7.86 -9.62
CA LYS A 53 -1.56 9.10 -8.91
C LYS A 53 -0.98 8.86 -7.51
N MET A 54 -1.52 7.91 -6.75
CA MET A 54 -1.01 7.53 -5.43
C MET A 54 0.46 7.09 -5.50
N LEU A 55 0.79 6.21 -6.46
CA LEU A 55 2.15 5.72 -6.64
C LEU A 55 3.11 6.81 -7.17
N ASP A 56 2.60 7.78 -7.95
CA ASP A 56 3.37 8.95 -8.39
C ASP A 56 3.69 9.89 -7.22
N MET A 57 2.69 10.21 -6.39
CA MET A 57 2.88 11.02 -5.18
C MET A 57 3.88 10.36 -4.22
N ALA A 58 3.78 9.05 -4.04
CA ALA A 58 4.74 8.28 -3.26
C ALA A 58 6.10 8.12 -3.96
N LYS A 59 6.26 8.55 -5.22
CA LYS A 59 7.49 8.43 -6.03
C LYS A 59 8.03 7.00 -6.04
N VAL A 60 7.14 6.02 -6.24
CA VAL A 60 7.49 4.60 -6.21
C VAL A 60 8.49 4.25 -7.30
N THR A 61 9.55 3.55 -6.90
CA THR A 61 10.65 3.08 -7.76
C THR A 61 10.97 1.61 -7.50
N SER A 62 11.88 1.05 -8.28
CA SER A 62 12.38 -0.32 -8.10
C SER A 62 13.14 -0.56 -6.78
N LYS A 63 13.46 0.49 -6.02
CA LYS A 63 14.09 0.39 -4.69
C LYS A 63 13.08 0.23 -3.57
N ASP A 64 11.79 0.35 -3.88
CA ASP A 64 10.73 0.36 -2.87
C ASP A 64 10.21 -1.05 -2.56
N PHE A 65 9.79 -1.19 -1.31
CA PHE A 65 8.93 -2.26 -0.87
C PHE A 65 7.55 -1.69 -0.55
N VAL A 66 6.59 -1.98 -1.41
CA VAL A 66 5.20 -1.52 -1.31
C VAL A 66 4.36 -2.57 -0.62
N MET A 67 3.58 -2.19 0.38
CA MET A 67 2.55 -3.04 0.96
C MET A 67 1.18 -2.39 0.83
N ASP A 68 0.23 -3.12 0.25
CA ASP A 68 -1.16 -2.69 0.05
C ASP A 68 -2.05 -3.36 1.10
N LEU A 69 -2.64 -2.57 1.99
CA LEU A 69 -3.48 -3.06 3.07
C LEU A 69 -4.95 -3.10 2.62
N GLY A 70 -5.50 -4.31 2.47
CA GLY A 70 -6.79 -4.55 1.84
C GLY A 70 -6.66 -4.53 0.31
N SER A 71 -5.81 -5.41 -0.24
CA SER A 71 -5.37 -5.32 -1.63
C SER A 71 -6.43 -5.67 -2.68
N GLY A 72 -7.57 -6.23 -2.26
CA GLY A 72 -8.68 -6.55 -3.15
C GLY A 72 -8.25 -7.43 -4.33
N ASP A 73 -8.47 -6.96 -5.56
CA ASP A 73 -8.11 -7.65 -6.80
C ASP A 73 -6.64 -7.50 -7.21
N GLY A 74 -5.83 -6.85 -6.35
CA GLY A 74 -4.39 -6.73 -6.53
C GLY A 74 -3.92 -5.59 -7.43
N ARG A 75 -4.82 -4.75 -7.98
CA ARG A 75 -4.46 -3.73 -8.98
C ARG A 75 -3.36 -2.77 -8.54
N THR A 76 -3.38 -2.32 -7.29
CA THR A 76 -2.35 -1.41 -6.72
C THR A 76 -1.00 -2.09 -6.64
N VAL A 77 -0.97 -3.33 -6.12
CA VAL A 77 0.23 -4.17 -6.01
C VAL A 77 0.84 -4.44 -7.38
N ILE A 78 0.00 -4.84 -8.35
CA ILE A 78 0.39 -5.11 -9.74
C ILE A 78 0.98 -3.85 -10.38
N THR A 79 0.34 -2.69 -10.18
CA THR A 79 0.82 -1.43 -10.73
C THR A 79 2.17 -1.02 -10.11
N ALA A 80 2.36 -1.22 -8.80
CA ALA A 80 3.64 -0.99 -8.15
C ALA A 80 4.74 -1.94 -8.67
N ALA A 81 4.41 -3.22 -8.88
CA ALA A 81 5.32 -4.20 -9.45
C ALA A 81 5.73 -3.88 -10.90
N LYS A 82 4.82 -3.34 -11.71
CA LYS A 82 5.12 -2.83 -13.06
C LYS A 82 6.11 -1.65 -13.05
N ARG A 83 6.19 -0.89 -11.95
CA ARG A 83 7.22 0.15 -11.73
C ARG A 83 8.55 -0.42 -11.23
N GLY A 84 8.65 -1.75 -11.13
CA GLY A 84 9.84 -2.46 -10.67
C GLY A 84 9.94 -2.64 -9.17
N ALA A 85 8.99 -2.12 -8.37
CA ALA A 85 8.99 -2.28 -6.92
C ALA A 85 8.70 -3.73 -6.52
N ARG A 86 9.24 -4.19 -5.39
CA ARG A 86 8.72 -5.35 -4.71
C ARG A 86 7.41 -4.96 -4.04
N ALA A 87 6.33 -5.70 -4.30
CA ALA A 87 5.01 -5.34 -3.81
C ALA A 87 4.28 -6.54 -3.19
N VAL A 88 3.62 -6.33 -2.06
CA VAL A 88 2.84 -7.35 -1.34
C VAL A 88 1.44 -6.82 -1.06
N GLY A 89 0.42 -7.59 -1.44
CA GLY A 89 -0.96 -7.35 -1.06
C GLY A 89 -1.34 -8.16 0.18
N VAL A 90 -1.96 -7.49 1.14
CA VAL A 90 -2.56 -8.10 2.33
C VAL A 90 -4.07 -8.08 2.14
N GLU A 91 -4.68 -9.26 2.08
CA GLU A 91 -6.12 -9.40 1.84
C GLU A 91 -6.69 -10.50 2.74
N TYR A 92 -7.87 -10.26 3.30
CA TYR A 92 -8.49 -11.23 4.19
C TYR A 92 -9.29 -12.31 3.44
N ASN A 93 -9.90 -11.94 2.31
CA ASN A 93 -10.69 -12.86 1.50
C ASN A 93 -9.78 -13.76 0.65
N PRO A 94 -9.81 -15.10 0.83
CA PRO A 94 -8.95 -16.02 0.09
C PRO A 94 -9.24 -16.01 -1.41
N ASP A 95 -10.49 -15.82 -1.85
CA ASP A 95 -10.84 -15.82 -3.28
C ASP A 95 -10.26 -14.58 -3.97
N MET A 96 -10.25 -13.43 -3.27
CA MET A 96 -9.58 -12.21 -3.75
C MET A 96 -8.06 -12.39 -3.83
N VAL A 97 -7.45 -13.10 -2.86
CA VAL A 97 -6.02 -13.44 -2.90
C VAL A 97 -5.69 -14.27 -4.13
N GLU A 98 -6.46 -15.31 -4.43
CA GLU A 98 -6.24 -16.15 -5.62
C GLU A 98 -6.49 -15.36 -6.93
N LEU A 99 -7.53 -14.53 -6.97
CA LEU A 99 -7.78 -13.62 -8.08
C LEU A 99 -6.58 -12.68 -8.33
N SER A 100 -6.04 -12.10 -7.26
CA SER A 100 -4.90 -11.19 -7.34
C SER A 100 -3.64 -11.87 -7.86
N LYS A 101 -3.37 -13.11 -7.44
CA LYS A 101 -2.25 -13.93 -7.96
C LYS A 101 -2.41 -14.18 -9.46
N HIS A 102 -3.61 -14.62 -9.87
CA HIS A 102 -3.91 -14.84 -11.27
C HIS A 102 -3.76 -13.55 -12.10
N ASN A 103 -4.24 -12.42 -11.58
CA ASN A 103 -4.07 -11.13 -12.24
C ASN A 103 -2.59 -10.75 -12.39
N ALA A 104 -1.76 -10.99 -11.38
CA ALA A 104 -0.33 -10.72 -11.44
C ALA A 104 0.41 -11.62 -12.43
N GLU A 105 0.02 -12.89 -12.54
CA GLU A 105 0.53 -13.82 -13.56
C GLU A 105 0.18 -13.35 -14.97
N LYS A 106 -1.10 -13.01 -15.19
CA LYS A 106 -1.60 -12.47 -16.46
C LYS A 106 -0.87 -11.21 -16.91
N GLU A 107 -0.53 -10.35 -15.96
CA GLU A 107 0.19 -9.10 -16.19
C GLU A 107 1.73 -9.28 -16.23
N GLY A 108 2.23 -10.51 -16.04
CA GLY A 108 3.65 -10.84 -16.12
C GLY A 108 4.51 -10.29 -14.98
N VAL A 109 3.91 -9.99 -13.82
CA VAL A 109 4.60 -9.37 -12.68
C VAL A 109 4.62 -10.23 -11.40
N ALA A 110 4.24 -11.50 -11.49
CA ALA A 110 4.18 -12.41 -10.34
C ALA A 110 5.53 -12.58 -9.60
N GLY A 111 6.65 -12.26 -10.26
CA GLY A 111 7.97 -12.25 -9.62
C GLY A 111 8.16 -11.12 -8.60
N ASN A 112 7.46 -10.00 -8.75
CA ASN A 112 7.55 -8.82 -7.90
C ASN A 112 6.25 -8.50 -7.14
N ALA A 113 5.12 -9.09 -7.55
CA ALA A 113 3.80 -8.93 -6.93
C ALA A 113 3.41 -10.23 -6.23
N THR A 114 3.28 -10.19 -4.91
CA THR A 114 2.85 -11.34 -4.11
C THR A 114 1.64 -10.96 -3.25
N PHE A 115 0.84 -11.96 -2.86
CA PHE A 115 -0.39 -11.74 -2.11
C PHE A 115 -0.49 -12.75 -0.98
N MET A 116 -0.93 -12.26 0.19
CA MET A 116 -1.10 -13.09 1.37
C MET A 116 -2.51 -12.95 1.95
N LYS A 117 -3.09 -14.08 2.34
CA LYS A 117 -4.28 -14.09 3.17
C LYS A 117 -3.91 -13.75 4.59
N ALA A 118 -4.23 -12.56 5.06
CA ALA A 118 -3.93 -12.13 6.43
C ALA A 118 -4.88 -11.03 6.90
N ASP A 119 -4.95 -10.86 8.22
CA ASP A 119 -5.55 -9.69 8.86
C ASP A 119 -4.57 -8.53 8.82
N LEU A 120 -4.99 -7.39 8.25
CA LEU A 120 -4.15 -6.19 8.14
C LEU A 120 -3.74 -5.62 9.51
N PHE A 121 -4.53 -5.84 10.57
CA PHE A 121 -4.19 -5.38 11.91
C PHE A 121 -3.07 -6.21 12.55
N GLU A 122 -3.02 -7.52 12.24
CA GLU A 122 -2.02 -8.46 12.75
C GLU A 122 -0.76 -8.51 11.88
N THR A 123 -0.85 -8.02 10.63
CA THR A 123 0.26 -8.08 9.67
C THR A 123 1.40 -7.16 10.08
N ASP A 124 2.63 -7.66 10.07
CA ASP A 124 3.83 -6.83 10.19
C ASP A 124 4.16 -6.16 8.85
N PHE A 125 4.04 -4.85 8.81
CA PHE A 125 4.44 -4.02 7.67
C PHE A 125 5.61 -3.07 7.97
N SER A 126 6.39 -3.37 9.02
CA SER A 126 7.52 -2.54 9.48
C SER A 126 8.64 -2.36 8.45
N GLN A 127 8.73 -3.26 7.48
CA GLN A 127 9.74 -3.22 6.40
C GLN A 127 9.27 -2.43 5.18
N ALA A 128 7.99 -2.05 5.10
CA ALA A 128 7.47 -1.29 3.97
C ALA A 128 8.14 0.08 3.88
N THR A 129 8.48 0.49 2.66
CA THR A 129 8.90 1.86 2.35
C THR A 129 7.73 2.71 1.85
N VAL A 130 6.70 2.03 1.34
CA VAL A 130 5.43 2.61 0.92
C VAL A 130 4.29 1.72 1.39
N ILE A 131 3.25 2.33 1.98
CA ILE A 131 1.98 1.68 2.27
C ILE A 131 0.90 2.31 1.42
N THR A 132 0.08 1.48 0.79
CA THR A 132 -1.10 1.90 0.05
C THR A 132 -2.36 1.36 0.73
N MET A 133 -3.46 2.12 0.68
CA MET A 133 -4.72 1.70 1.29
C MET A 133 -5.93 2.43 0.69
N PHE A 134 -7.06 1.73 0.72
CA PHE A 134 -8.38 2.30 0.48
C PHE A 134 -9.34 1.75 1.54
N LEU A 135 -9.20 2.26 2.74
CA LEU A 135 -9.87 1.78 3.95
C LEU A 135 -10.68 2.91 4.59
N LEU A 136 -11.73 2.55 5.33
CA LEU A 136 -12.57 3.52 6.03
C LEU A 136 -11.77 4.34 7.07
N PRO A 137 -12.19 5.58 7.40
CA PRO A 137 -11.49 6.45 8.32
C PRO A 137 -11.18 5.81 9.67
N ASP A 138 -12.12 5.06 10.24
CA ASP A 138 -11.95 4.41 11.55
C ASP A 138 -10.84 3.34 11.52
N ILE A 139 -10.71 2.63 10.40
CA ILE A 139 -9.63 1.66 10.20
C ILE A 139 -8.29 2.38 10.07
N ASN A 140 -8.25 3.47 9.30
CA ASN A 140 -7.05 4.30 9.16
C ASN A 140 -6.58 4.85 10.52
N ILE A 141 -7.51 5.35 11.33
CA ILE A 141 -7.23 5.85 12.69
C ILE A 141 -6.71 4.73 13.60
N LYS A 142 -7.28 3.52 13.50
CA LYS A 142 -6.84 2.35 14.27
C LYS A 142 -5.44 1.89 13.86
N LEU A 143 -5.07 1.98 12.58
CA LEU A 143 -3.74 1.65 12.06
C LEU A 143 -2.70 2.74 12.34
N ARG A 144 -3.12 3.99 12.49
CA ARG A 144 -2.25 5.17 12.61
C ARG A 144 -1.14 5.04 13.66
N PRO A 145 -1.36 4.52 14.88
CA PRO A 145 -0.27 4.36 15.85
C PRO A 145 0.84 3.43 15.36
N LYS A 146 0.46 2.33 14.66
CA LYS A 146 1.40 1.40 14.06
C LYS A 146 2.14 2.03 12.87
N ILE A 147 1.45 2.79 12.05
CA ILE A 147 2.02 3.56 10.93
C ILE A 147 3.03 4.60 11.42
N LEU A 148 2.69 5.37 12.47
CA LEU A 148 3.59 6.38 13.07
C LEU A 148 4.82 5.78 13.77
N SER A 149 4.87 4.46 13.97
CA SER A 149 6.05 3.75 14.47
C SER A 149 7.00 3.26 13.39
N LEU A 150 6.64 3.41 12.12
CA LEU A 150 7.49 3.04 10.98
C LEU A 150 8.72 3.94 10.87
N LYS A 151 9.65 3.55 10.03
CA LYS A 151 10.85 4.35 9.76
C LYS A 151 10.45 5.74 9.24
N PRO A 152 11.07 6.81 9.75
CA PRO A 152 10.91 8.14 9.17
C PRO A 152 11.15 8.11 7.65
N GLY A 153 10.29 8.82 6.90
CA GLY A 153 10.35 8.82 5.45
C GLY A 153 9.54 7.70 4.77
N THR A 154 8.96 6.74 5.53
CA THR A 154 7.96 5.83 4.96
C THR A 154 6.77 6.64 4.44
N ARG A 155 6.34 6.37 3.21
CA ARG A 155 5.28 7.09 2.51
C ARG A 155 3.99 6.29 2.58
N ILE A 156 2.91 6.95 2.98
CA ILE A 156 1.59 6.35 3.11
C ILE A 156 0.68 7.04 2.10
N VAL A 157 0.06 6.30 1.21
CA VAL A 157 -0.92 6.85 0.27
C VAL A 157 -2.27 6.19 0.45
N SER A 158 -3.31 7.01 0.51
CA SER A 158 -4.68 6.56 0.70
C SER A 158 -5.58 7.12 -0.38
N ASN A 159 -6.51 6.30 -0.88
CA ASN A 159 -7.61 6.79 -1.69
C ASN A 159 -8.68 7.36 -0.76
N SER A 160 -9.01 8.64 -0.96
CA SER A 160 -10.13 9.41 -0.42
C SER A 160 -10.23 9.54 1.10
N PHE A 161 -9.82 8.54 1.88
CA PHE A 161 -10.04 8.52 3.33
C PHE A 161 -8.81 8.99 4.12
N THR A 162 -9.07 9.86 5.09
CA THR A 162 -8.05 10.51 5.93
C THR A 162 -7.62 9.66 7.12
N MET A 163 -6.62 10.14 7.86
CA MET A 163 -6.16 9.58 9.15
C MET A 163 -6.57 10.47 10.34
N GLY A 164 -7.79 11.02 10.29
CA GLY A 164 -8.30 11.90 11.34
C GLY A 164 -7.59 13.24 11.39
N ASP A 165 -7.06 13.58 12.54
CA ASP A 165 -6.34 14.84 12.82
C ASP A 165 -4.92 14.88 12.23
N TRP A 166 -4.32 13.74 11.88
CA TRP A 166 -3.08 13.73 11.10
C TRP A 166 -3.34 14.16 9.65
N LYS A 167 -3.09 15.43 9.35
CA LYS A 167 -3.34 16.01 8.03
C LYS A 167 -2.35 15.45 7.00
N ALA A 168 -2.85 15.23 5.77
CA ALA A 168 -1.99 14.80 4.66
C ALA A 168 -0.91 15.85 4.36
N ASP A 169 0.26 15.38 3.94
CA ASP A 169 1.35 16.23 3.45
C ASP A 169 1.05 16.76 2.05
N GLU A 170 0.36 15.95 1.23
CA GLU A 170 -0.06 16.29 -0.12
C GLU A 170 -1.44 15.68 -0.40
N THR A 171 -2.27 16.41 -1.14
CA THR A 171 -3.60 15.98 -1.62
C THR A 171 -3.71 16.27 -3.11
N ALA A 172 -4.20 15.30 -3.87
CA ALA A 172 -4.50 15.47 -5.29
C ALA A 172 -5.91 14.96 -5.59
N GLU A 173 -6.73 15.82 -6.16
CA GLU A 173 -8.07 15.49 -6.64
C GLU A 173 -8.02 15.27 -8.16
N LEU A 174 -8.55 14.14 -8.61
CA LEU A 174 -8.67 13.81 -10.02
C LEU A 174 -10.10 14.07 -10.49
N ASN A 175 -10.25 14.33 -11.77
CA ASN A 175 -11.54 14.53 -12.41
C ASN A 175 -11.74 13.62 -13.62
N SER A 176 -12.85 13.77 -14.33
CA SER A 176 -13.20 12.94 -15.48
C SER A 176 -12.18 13.01 -16.61
N SER A 177 -11.58 14.16 -16.86
CA SER A 177 -10.53 14.30 -17.89
C SER A 177 -9.24 13.57 -17.53
N GLN A 178 -9.05 13.25 -16.25
CA GLN A 178 -7.94 12.48 -15.70
C GLN A 178 -8.29 11.01 -15.43
N GLY A 179 -9.44 10.54 -15.94
CA GLY A 179 -9.85 9.14 -15.87
C GLY A 179 -10.53 8.74 -14.54
N CYS A 180 -11.02 9.69 -13.76
CA CYS A 180 -11.77 9.40 -12.54
C CYS A 180 -13.15 10.05 -12.55
N ASN A 181 -14.23 9.21 -12.55
CA ASN A 181 -15.62 9.64 -12.75
C ASN A 181 -16.55 9.26 -11.59
N ASN A 182 -16.02 8.87 -10.44
CA ASN A 182 -16.79 8.47 -9.28
C ASN A 182 -16.46 9.32 -8.04
N SER A 183 -16.99 8.96 -6.89
CA SER A 183 -16.78 9.71 -5.64
C SER A 183 -15.40 9.46 -5.00
N TRP A 184 -14.58 8.55 -5.52
CA TRP A 184 -13.33 8.12 -4.93
C TRP A 184 -12.14 8.53 -5.79
N CYS A 185 -11.99 9.86 -6.00
CA CYS A 185 -11.03 10.45 -6.92
C CYS A 185 -9.94 11.28 -6.22
N THR A 186 -9.74 11.10 -4.94
CA THR A 186 -8.76 11.86 -4.16
C THR A 186 -7.61 10.96 -3.74
N ALA A 187 -6.39 11.32 -4.08
CA ALA A 187 -5.17 10.69 -3.55
C ALA A 187 -4.57 11.54 -2.44
N LEU A 188 -4.25 10.91 -1.32
CA LEU A 188 -3.70 11.54 -0.12
C LEU A 188 -2.34 10.92 0.20
N LEU A 189 -1.35 11.76 0.53
CA LEU A 189 0.00 11.32 0.92
C LEU A 189 0.33 11.80 2.33
N TRP A 190 0.88 10.91 3.14
CA TRP A 190 1.58 11.22 4.40
C TRP A 190 2.99 10.66 4.34
N ILE A 191 3.92 11.37 4.99
CA ILE A 191 5.29 10.93 5.17
C ILE A 191 5.53 10.77 6.67
N VAL A 192 5.91 9.57 7.10
CA VAL A 192 6.16 9.30 8.52
C VAL A 192 7.25 10.22 9.03
N PRO A 193 6.98 11.11 9.99
CA PRO A 193 7.96 12.05 10.50
C PRO A 193 8.90 11.39 11.53
N ALA A 194 10.14 11.82 11.55
CA ALA A 194 11.03 11.52 12.68
C ALA A 194 10.47 12.12 13.97
N LYS A 195 10.79 11.50 15.11
CA LYS A 195 10.45 12.01 16.44
C LYS A 195 11.49 13.04 16.85
N VAL A 196 11.12 14.32 16.77
CA VAL A 196 12.02 15.46 17.05
C VAL A 196 11.56 16.29 18.26
N GLY A 197 10.48 15.91 18.92
CA GLY A 197 10.03 16.57 20.14
C GLY A 197 11.07 16.43 21.27
N GLY A 198 11.25 17.50 22.06
CA GLY A 198 12.19 17.53 23.16
C GLY A 198 13.12 18.73 23.11
N THR A 199 14.21 18.68 23.89
CA THR A 199 15.21 19.75 23.97
C THR A 199 16.46 19.35 23.21
N HIS A 200 16.92 20.22 22.31
CA HIS A 200 18.10 20.04 21.48
C HIS A 200 19.08 21.19 21.70
N LYS A 201 20.37 20.86 21.88
CA LYS A 201 21.44 21.83 21.80
C LYS A 201 21.79 22.08 20.35
N VAL A 202 21.69 23.33 19.93
CA VAL A 202 22.02 23.76 18.56
C VAL A 202 23.09 24.86 18.63
N PRO A 203 23.82 25.15 17.53
CA PRO A 203 24.88 26.18 17.57
C PRO A 203 24.40 27.56 18.06
N GLN A 204 23.13 27.88 17.84
CA GLN A 204 22.52 29.16 18.27
C GLN A 204 22.11 29.16 19.74
N GLY A 205 22.04 27.99 20.40
CA GLY A 205 21.61 27.89 21.79
C GLY A 205 20.79 26.66 22.10
N GLU A 206 19.65 26.82 22.78
CA GLU A 206 18.77 25.72 23.19
C GLU A 206 17.43 25.80 22.46
N LEU A 207 17.11 24.73 21.72
CA LEU A 207 15.87 24.57 20.96
C LEU A 207 14.96 23.58 21.70
N MET A 208 13.78 24.02 22.13
CA MET A 208 12.75 23.18 22.74
C MET A 208 11.60 23.01 21.75
N LEU A 209 11.31 21.78 21.35
CA LEU A 209 10.28 21.43 20.37
C LEU A 209 9.14 20.63 21.02
N LYS A 210 7.92 21.02 20.69
CA LYS A 210 6.70 20.21 20.79
C LYS A 210 6.34 19.74 19.39
N GLN A 211 6.00 18.46 19.27
CA GLN A 211 5.66 17.84 17.98
C GLN A 211 4.25 17.26 18.04
N GLU A 212 3.45 17.60 17.03
CA GLU A 212 2.16 16.99 16.75
C GLU A 212 2.20 16.49 15.32
N PHE A 213 2.30 15.16 15.14
CA PHE A 213 2.58 14.51 13.85
C PHE A 213 3.80 15.14 13.16
N GLN A 214 3.61 15.72 11.96
CA GLN A 214 4.68 16.43 11.24
C GLN A 214 4.85 17.90 11.64
N MET A 215 3.94 18.46 12.45
CA MET A 215 3.98 19.87 12.81
C MET A 215 4.80 20.10 14.08
N LEU A 216 5.57 21.21 14.07
CA LEU A 216 6.41 21.63 15.19
C LEU A 216 5.99 22.99 15.73
N SER A 217 6.04 23.11 17.04
CA SER A 217 5.99 24.36 17.77
C SER A 217 7.02 24.34 18.90
N GLY A 218 7.38 25.49 19.45
CA GLY A 218 8.33 25.51 20.56
C GLY A 218 9.02 26.83 20.74
N THR A 219 10.26 26.80 21.28
CA THR A 219 11.09 27.98 21.54
C THR A 219 12.55 27.73 21.24
N LEU A 220 13.23 28.75 20.72
CA LEU A 220 14.69 28.82 20.59
C LEU A 220 15.22 29.89 21.57
N ARG A 221 16.06 29.49 22.50
CA ARG A 221 16.83 30.42 23.36
C ARG A 221 18.19 30.63 22.73
N ALA A 222 18.46 31.87 22.31
CA ALA A 222 19.70 32.27 21.64
C ALA A 222 20.06 33.71 22.07
N ASP A 223 21.31 33.97 22.40
CA ASP A 223 21.83 35.29 22.74
C ASP A 223 21.02 36.02 23.86
N GLY A 224 20.60 35.27 24.89
CA GLY A 224 19.79 35.79 26.00
C GLY A 224 18.32 36.10 25.64
N LYS A 225 17.88 35.80 24.41
CA LYS A 225 16.52 36.01 23.93
C LYS A 225 15.81 34.68 23.71
N THR A 226 14.48 34.71 23.77
CA THR A 226 13.64 33.57 23.48
C THR A 226 12.77 33.88 22.25
N TYR A 227 12.84 33.04 21.24
CA TYR A 227 12.08 33.16 20.00
C TYR A 227 11.06 32.03 19.92
N ALA A 228 9.83 32.34 19.51
CA ALA A 228 8.83 31.31 19.15
C ALA A 228 9.30 30.55 17.95
N VAL A 229 9.04 29.23 17.95
CA VAL A 229 9.37 28.31 16.87
C VAL A 229 8.10 27.73 16.29
N THR A 230 8.01 27.69 14.96
CA THR A 230 7.04 26.91 14.18
C THR A 230 7.77 26.17 13.07
N GLY A 231 7.34 24.96 12.73
CA GLY A 231 8.04 24.19 11.72
C GLY A 231 7.30 22.92 11.30
N LYS A 232 7.98 22.12 10.47
CA LYS A 232 7.48 20.86 9.95
C LYS A 232 8.60 19.84 9.82
N VAL A 233 8.24 18.56 10.01
CA VAL A 233 9.12 17.40 9.81
C VAL A 233 8.63 16.64 8.59
N ASN A 234 9.54 16.30 7.68
CA ASN A 234 9.29 15.46 6.51
C ASN A 234 10.31 14.33 6.48
N GLY A 235 9.90 13.14 6.90
CA GLY A 235 10.85 12.06 7.16
C GLY A 235 11.84 12.46 8.25
N GLU A 236 13.11 12.50 7.92
CA GLU A 236 14.18 12.95 8.82
C GLU A 236 14.46 14.46 8.69
N GLU A 237 13.99 15.10 7.62
CA GLU A 237 14.24 16.52 7.38
C GLU A 237 13.32 17.40 8.22
N VAL A 238 13.90 18.42 8.84
CA VAL A 238 13.23 19.36 9.74
C VAL A 238 13.44 20.78 9.24
N VAL A 239 12.34 21.48 8.99
CA VAL A 239 12.38 22.90 8.65
C VAL A 239 11.61 23.68 9.73
N PHE A 240 12.23 24.69 10.31
CA PHE A 240 11.57 25.53 11.31
C PHE A 240 11.96 27.01 11.18
N LYS A 241 11.10 27.89 11.70
CA LYS A 241 11.31 29.34 11.75
C LYS A 241 11.44 29.80 13.19
N ALA A 242 12.42 30.67 13.47
CA ALA A 242 12.62 31.33 14.76
C ALA A 242 13.28 32.71 14.57
N GLY A 243 12.80 33.76 15.24
CA GLY A 243 13.37 35.07 15.15
C GLY A 243 13.45 35.68 13.76
N GLY A 244 12.50 35.34 12.90
CA GLY A 244 12.45 35.77 11.47
C GLY A 244 13.40 35.03 10.54
N ARG A 245 14.12 34.01 11.01
CA ARG A 245 15.02 33.17 10.23
C ARG A 245 14.43 31.80 10.02
N GLU A 246 14.72 31.18 8.88
CA GLU A 246 14.41 29.77 8.59
C GLU A 246 15.66 28.91 8.81
N TYR A 247 15.46 27.78 9.43
CA TYR A 247 16.48 26.79 9.74
C TYR A 247 16.13 25.45 9.11
N HIS A 248 17.14 24.81 8.53
CA HIS A 248 17.06 23.46 7.99
C HIS A 248 17.90 22.54 8.87
N ALA A 249 17.35 21.43 9.25
CA ALA A 249 17.99 20.44 10.10
C ALA A 249 17.60 19.03 9.66
N ARG A 250 18.38 18.05 10.10
CA ARG A 250 18.09 16.65 9.90
C ARG A 250 18.17 15.91 11.23
N MET A 251 17.26 14.96 11.41
CA MET A 251 17.31 14.06 12.54
C MET A 251 18.22 12.88 12.21
N ASN A 252 19.36 12.77 12.88
CA ASN A 252 20.31 11.65 12.75
C ASN A 252 20.25 10.82 14.03
N GLY A 253 19.49 9.72 14.00
CA GLY A 253 19.19 8.95 15.19
C GLY A 253 18.42 9.77 16.24
N LYS A 254 19.08 10.16 17.32
CA LYS A 254 18.51 11.01 18.39
C LYS A 254 19.02 12.45 18.36
N GLN A 255 19.92 12.79 17.46
CA GLN A 255 20.56 14.09 17.36
C GLN A 255 19.93 14.91 16.23
N LEU A 256 19.55 16.16 16.52
CA LEU A 256 19.12 17.13 15.54
C LEU A 256 20.35 17.92 15.05
N GLU A 257 20.68 17.78 13.79
CA GLU A 257 21.82 18.41 13.14
C GLU A 257 21.33 19.54 12.22
N LEU A 258 21.75 20.78 12.48
CA LEU A 258 21.44 21.92 11.61
C LEU A 258 22.34 21.89 10.37
N HIS A 259 21.72 22.09 9.22
CA HIS A 259 22.47 22.33 7.98
C HIS A 259 23.08 23.72 8.01
N LYS A 260 24.29 23.84 7.49
CA LYS A 260 24.99 25.13 7.35
C LYS A 260 24.42 25.94 6.21
#